data_65588879dc2cc2a9d82ae5ce89bf8b77
#
_entry.id   65588879dc2cc2a9d82ae5ce89bf8b77
#
_cell.length_a   1.000
_cell.length_b   1.000
_cell.length_c   1.000
_cell.angle_alpha   90.00
_cell.angle_beta   90.00
_cell.angle_gamma   90.00
#
_symmetry.space_group_name_H-M   'P 1'
#
loop_
_entity.id
_entity.type
_entity.pdbx_description
1 polymer ?
#
loop_
_entity_poly.entity_id
_entity_poly.type
_entity_poly.pdbx_seq_one_letter_code
_entity_poly.pdbx_strand_id
1 'polypeptide(L)'
;MSEKAISIARVFDGVEPGSGRPFFDPGHPRAEDPAERERLAAYLDGGRVIAHEPGRDPDRVDSSRGEAVPRDVRTDGRWVWTDAVTYYLREHGLLPDPGLCGHAAAHGYRCPEVGDADADRALRALGPSSVPLLTIVPGDAGAGAPEPVVLETSAGSLSVSPDLTPEEFAILDEMRRAVAERDRDA
;
A
#
# COMPACT_ATOMS: atom_id res chain seq x y z
N MET A 1 -8.15 -25.68 -13.49
CA MET A 1 -7.08 -24.70 -13.73
C MET A 1 -6.83 -24.00 -12.41
N SER A 2 -5.71 -24.28 -11.74
CA SER A 2 -5.39 -23.61 -10.47
C SER A 2 -5.10 -22.15 -10.76
N GLU A 3 -5.95 -21.28 -10.27
CA GLU A 3 -5.73 -19.83 -10.29
C GLU A 3 -4.43 -19.54 -9.55
N LYS A 4 -3.44 -19.03 -10.26
CA LYS A 4 -2.15 -18.69 -9.66
C LYS A 4 -2.36 -17.54 -8.67
N ALA A 5 -2.17 -17.80 -7.38
CA ALA A 5 -2.26 -16.78 -6.33
C ALA A 5 -1.29 -15.63 -6.63
N ILE A 6 -1.75 -14.39 -6.48
CA ILE A 6 -0.92 -13.19 -6.58
C ILE A 6 -0.14 -13.03 -5.28
N SER A 7 1.16 -12.75 -5.39
CA SER A 7 2.04 -12.41 -4.26
C SER A 7 2.27 -10.90 -4.24
N ILE A 8 2.34 -10.31 -3.05
CA ILE A 8 2.62 -8.88 -2.87
C ILE A 8 4.01 -8.76 -2.23
N ALA A 9 4.90 -8.03 -2.88
CA ALA A 9 6.24 -7.79 -2.39
C ALA A 9 6.22 -6.72 -1.28
N ARG A 10 6.91 -7.01 -0.18
CA ARG A 10 7.13 -6.04 0.88
C ARG A 10 8.20 -5.03 0.46
N VAL A 11 8.01 -3.76 0.87
CA VAL A 11 9.02 -2.71 0.71
C VAL A 11 9.94 -2.68 1.92
N PHE A 12 9.36 -2.69 3.13
CA PHE A 12 10.07 -2.50 4.40
C PHE A 12 10.09 -3.78 5.23
N ASP A 13 11.05 -3.89 6.14
CA ASP A 13 11.18 -5.03 7.04
C ASP A 13 10.20 -4.95 8.21
N GLY A 14 9.85 -3.74 8.62
CA GLY A 14 8.93 -3.53 9.73
C GLY A 14 8.46 -2.09 9.87
N VAL A 15 7.77 -1.86 10.98
CA VAL A 15 7.24 -0.56 11.39
C VAL A 15 7.57 -0.34 12.86
N GLU A 16 8.08 0.85 13.21
CA GLU A 16 8.42 1.20 14.57
C GLU A 16 7.18 1.21 15.47
N PRO A 17 7.21 0.51 16.62
CA PRO A 17 6.14 0.60 17.58
C PRO A 17 5.95 2.04 18.09
N GLY A 18 4.73 2.54 18.02
CA GLY A 18 4.37 3.87 18.54
C GLY A 18 4.42 5.01 17.51
N SER A 19 5.38 5.04 16.61
CA SER A 19 5.44 6.07 15.55
C SER A 19 4.75 5.64 14.25
N GLY A 20 4.58 4.33 14.04
CA GLY A 20 4.07 3.79 12.78
C GLY A 20 5.02 3.98 11.59
N ARG A 21 6.28 4.39 11.84
CA ARG A 21 7.24 4.68 10.75
C ARG A 21 7.81 3.38 10.20
N PRO A 22 7.74 3.15 8.87
CA PRO A 22 8.37 1.99 8.27
C PRO A 22 9.90 2.12 8.31
N PHE A 23 10.59 0.99 8.44
CA PHE A 23 12.04 0.93 8.48
C PHE A 23 12.61 -0.27 7.74
N PHE A 24 13.90 -0.19 7.39
CA PHE A 24 14.72 -1.31 6.96
C PHE A 24 15.62 -1.76 8.09
N ASP A 25 15.75 -3.06 8.29
CA ASP A 25 16.69 -3.61 9.27
C ASP A 25 18.13 -3.24 8.91
N PRO A 26 19.01 -3.01 9.90
CA PRO A 26 20.44 -2.75 9.63
C PRO A 26 21.12 -3.87 8.84
N GLY A 27 20.59 -5.10 8.92
CA GLY A 27 21.06 -6.27 8.18
C GLY A 27 20.30 -6.54 6.88
N HIS A 28 19.47 -5.61 6.41
CA HIS A 28 18.72 -5.78 5.17
C HIS A 28 19.66 -6.12 4.01
N PRO A 29 19.37 -7.17 3.21
CA PRO A 29 20.23 -7.59 2.11
C PRO A 29 20.45 -6.50 1.07
N ARG A 30 21.69 -6.39 0.58
CA ARG A 30 22.05 -5.41 -0.45
C ARG A 30 22.58 -6.11 -1.69
N ALA A 31 22.29 -5.51 -2.83
CA ALA A 31 22.84 -5.94 -4.12
C ALA A 31 24.32 -5.54 -4.19
N GLU A 32 25.22 -6.51 -4.10
CA GLU A 32 26.68 -6.31 -4.17
C GLU A 32 27.16 -6.12 -5.62
N ASP A 33 26.54 -6.83 -6.56
CA ASP A 33 26.84 -6.72 -7.99
C ASP A 33 26.00 -5.62 -8.66
N PRO A 34 26.64 -4.53 -9.15
CA PRO A 34 25.95 -3.46 -9.85
C PRO A 34 25.19 -3.94 -11.11
N ALA A 35 25.73 -4.96 -11.81
CA ALA A 35 25.11 -5.50 -13.01
C ALA A 35 23.85 -6.31 -12.69
N GLU A 36 23.85 -7.03 -11.58
CA GLU A 36 22.66 -7.74 -11.10
C GLU A 36 21.60 -6.74 -10.62
N ARG A 37 22.02 -5.73 -9.88
CA ARG A 37 21.13 -4.62 -9.44
C ARG A 37 20.43 -3.97 -10.61
N GLU A 38 21.14 -3.66 -11.69
CA GLU A 38 20.56 -3.01 -12.87
C GLU A 38 19.59 -3.96 -13.61
N ARG A 39 19.95 -5.25 -13.76
CA ARG A 39 19.05 -6.25 -14.37
C ARG A 39 17.77 -6.41 -13.58
N LEU A 40 17.86 -6.46 -12.25
CA LEU A 40 16.69 -6.56 -11.38
C LEU A 40 15.84 -5.29 -11.45
N ALA A 41 16.47 -4.11 -11.43
CA ALA A 41 15.77 -2.84 -11.58
C ALA A 41 15.04 -2.74 -12.93
N ALA A 42 15.68 -3.18 -14.02
CA ALA A 42 15.05 -3.22 -15.34
C ALA A 42 13.86 -4.19 -15.39
N TYR A 43 13.94 -5.33 -14.69
CA TYR A 43 12.80 -6.23 -14.54
C TYR A 43 11.62 -5.56 -13.84
N LEU A 44 11.90 -4.88 -12.72
CA LEU A 44 10.87 -4.20 -11.94
C LEU A 44 10.20 -3.06 -12.71
N ASP A 45 10.98 -2.27 -13.47
CA ASP A 45 10.45 -1.23 -14.34
C ASP A 45 9.62 -1.77 -15.50
N GLY A 46 9.93 -2.99 -15.96
CA GLY A 46 9.18 -3.68 -17.00
C GLY A 46 7.78 -4.11 -16.58
N GLY A 47 7.47 -4.10 -15.28
CA GLY A 47 6.14 -4.45 -14.77
C GLY A 47 5.06 -3.50 -15.29
N ARG A 48 3.88 -4.06 -15.61
CA ARG A 48 2.73 -3.26 -16.02
C ARG A 48 2.24 -2.42 -14.84
N VAL A 49 2.07 -1.11 -15.05
CA VAL A 49 1.44 -0.23 -14.05
C VAL A 49 -0.04 -0.57 -13.97
N ILE A 50 -0.53 -0.86 -12.77
CA ILE A 50 -1.93 -1.19 -12.47
C ILE A 50 -2.63 -0.14 -11.62
N ALA A 51 -1.86 0.70 -10.91
CA ALA A 51 -2.38 1.86 -10.22
C ALA A 51 -1.37 3.00 -10.26
N HIS A 52 -1.86 4.20 -10.54
CA HIS A 52 -1.10 5.44 -10.45
C HIS A 52 -1.45 6.16 -9.15
N GLU A 53 -0.44 6.36 -8.30
CA GLU A 53 -0.59 7.06 -7.03
C GLU A 53 0.11 8.40 -7.10
N PRO A 54 -0.63 9.51 -7.08
CA PRO A 54 -0.04 10.85 -7.11
C PRO A 54 0.79 11.12 -5.83
N GLY A 55 1.85 11.91 -5.99
CA GLY A 55 2.75 12.27 -4.90
C GLY A 55 3.94 11.31 -4.75
N ARG A 56 4.72 11.55 -3.73
CA ARG A 56 5.91 10.78 -3.37
C ARG A 56 5.98 10.63 -1.86
N ASP A 57 6.59 9.55 -1.40
CA ASP A 57 6.84 9.34 0.02
C ASP A 57 8.25 9.83 0.42
N PRO A 58 8.45 10.19 1.69
CA PRO A 58 9.78 10.50 2.19
C PRO A 58 10.72 9.30 2.11
N ASP A 59 11.98 9.55 1.71
CA ASP A 59 13.02 8.53 1.76
C ASP A 59 13.29 8.13 3.22
N ARG A 60 13.17 6.82 3.52
CA ARG A 60 13.34 6.28 4.87
C ARG A 60 14.79 5.92 5.21
N VAL A 61 15.66 5.89 4.21
CA VAL A 61 17.10 5.63 4.36
C VAL A 61 17.89 6.92 4.45
N ASP A 62 17.55 7.91 3.61
CA ASP A 62 18.21 9.21 3.55
C ASP A 62 17.16 10.33 3.60
N SER A 63 16.91 10.83 4.79
CA SER A 63 15.92 11.90 5.02
C SER A 63 16.27 13.22 4.30
N SER A 64 17.52 13.42 3.89
CA SER A 64 17.93 14.63 3.14
C SER A 64 17.35 14.68 1.73
N ARG A 65 16.89 13.54 1.19
CA ARG A 65 16.25 13.45 -0.13
C ARG A 65 14.78 13.88 -0.13
N GLY A 66 14.19 14.04 1.06
CA GLY A 66 12.79 14.46 1.21
C GLY A 66 11.81 13.48 0.57
N GLU A 67 10.77 13.98 -0.06
CA GLU A 67 9.72 13.22 -0.75
C GLU A 67 10.21 12.78 -2.14
N ALA A 68 11.00 11.72 -2.20
CA ALA A 68 11.63 11.22 -3.42
C ALA A 68 11.08 9.88 -3.91
N VAL A 69 10.41 9.10 -3.03
CA VAL A 69 10.01 7.72 -3.29
C VAL A 69 8.71 7.66 -4.10
N PRO A 70 8.70 7.07 -5.32
CA PRO A 70 7.49 6.94 -6.12
C PRO A 70 6.49 5.93 -5.52
N ARG A 71 5.22 6.07 -5.86
CA ARG A 71 4.12 5.31 -5.25
C ARG A 71 3.34 4.43 -6.22
N ASP A 72 3.61 4.51 -7.51
CA ASP A 72 2.92 3.71 -8.53
C ASP A 72 3.03 2.21 -8.24
N VAL A 73 2.00 1.47 -8.59
CA VAL A 73 1.91 0.03 -8.35
C VAL A 73 2.05 -0.72 -9.66
N ARG A 74 2.91 -1.74 -9.67
CA ARG A 74 3.19 -2.57 -10.84
C ARG A 74 2.95 -4.05 -10.58
N THR A 75 2.83 -4.79 -11.67
CA THR A 75 2.69 -6.25 -11.67
C THR A 75 3.36 -6.89 -12.89
N ASP A 76 3.80 -8.14 -12.71
CA ASP A 76 4.18 -9.07 -13.78
C ASP A 76 3.12 -10.16 -14.03
N GLY A 77 1.92 -10.00 -13.43
CA GLY A 77 0.83 -10.97 -13.48
C GLY A 77 0.92 -12.06 -12.40
N ARG A 78 2.02 -12.13 -11.65
CA ARG A 78 2.25 -13.08 -10.55
C ARG A 78 2.60 -12.37 -9.23
N TRP A 79 3.39 -11.31 -9.32
CA TRP A 79 3.76 -10.45 -8.21
C TRP A 79 3.19 -9.04 -8.40
N VAL A 80 2.98 -8.38 -7.29
CA VAL A 80 2.65 -6.95 -7.24
C VAL A 80 3.67 -6.25 -6.35
N TRP A 81 4.16 -5.09 -6.79
CA TRP A 81 5.09 -4.25 -6.03
C TRP A 81 4.83 -2.77 -6.31
N THR A 82 5.33 -1.90 -5.45
CA THR A 82 5.35 -0.45 -5.73
C THR A 82 6.68 -0.03 -6.33
N ASP A 83 6.69 1.11 -7.01
CA ASP A 83 7.91 1.73 -7.52
C ASP A 83 8.91 2.11 -6.40
N ALA A 84 8.46 2.16 -5.16
CA ALA A 84 9.33 2.27 -3.99
C ALA A 84 10.37 1.14 -3.94
N VAL A 85 9.99 -0.08 -4.30
CA VAL A 85 10.90 -1.24 -4.36
C VAL A 85 12.05 -0.98 -5.33
N THR A 86 11.72 -0.50 -6.53
CA THR A 86 12.72 -0.15 -7.55
C THR A 86 13.60 1.02 -7.12
N TYR A 87 13.00 2.03 -6.48
CA TYR A 87 13.70 3.18 -5.95
C TYR A 87 14.76 2.78 -4.92
N TYR A 88 14.38 2.04 -3.87
CA TYR A 88 15.31 1.63 -2.83
C TYR A 88 16.41 0.69 -3.35
N LEU A 89 16.11 -0.14 -4.34
CA LEU A 89 17.11 -0.95 -5.01
C LEU A 89 18.13 -0.07 -5.76
N ARG A 90 17.71 0.91 -6.53
CA ARG A 90 18.58 1.77 -7.31
C ARG A 90 19.40 2.73 -6.46
N GLU A 91 18.74 3.44 -5.56
CA GLU A 91 19.33 4.53 -4.81
C GLU A 91 20.17 4.05 -3.61
N HIS A 92 19.73 2.96 -2.99
CA HIS A 92 20.34 2.46 -1.74
C HIS A 92 20.89 1.04 -1.85
N GLY A 93 20.69 0.37 -2.99
CA GLY A 93 21.12 -1.00 -3.20
C GLY A 93 20.35 -2.03 -2.37
N LEU A 94 19.20 -1.66 -1.76
CA LEU A 94 18.40 -2.58 -0.96
C LEU A 94 17.68 -3.58 -1.86
N LEU A 95 17.87 -4.88 -1.59
CA LEU A 95 17.23 -5.92 -2.36
C LEU A 95 15.73 -5.99 -2.06
N PRO A 96 14.88 -6.20 -3.07
CA PRO A 96 13.48 -6.50 -2.88
C PRO A 96 13.22 -7.77 -2.07
N ASP A 97 11.93 -8.04 -1.82
CA ASP A 97 11.48 -9.32 -1.24
C ASP A 97 12.20 -10.50 -1.90
N PRO A 98 12.80 -11.43 -1.12
CA PRO A 98 13.57 -12.55 -1.66
C PRO A 98 12.77 -13.44 -2.64
N GLY A 99 11.45 -13.57 -2.42
CA GLY A 99 10.57 -14.28 -3.33
C GLY A 99 10.46 -13.62 -4.70
N LEU A 100 10.35 -12.28 -4.72
CA LEU A 100 10.32 -11.49 -5.95
C LEU A 100 11.69 -11.55 -6.67
N CYS A 101 12.80 -11.44 -5.93
CA CYS A 101 14.15 -11.59 -6.49
C CYS A 101 14.33 -12.95 -7.17
N GLY A 102 13.95 -14.04 -6.47
CA GLY A 102 14.02 -15.40 -7.02
C GLY A 102 13.12 -15.58 -8.24
N HIS A 103 11.95 -14.97 -8.24
CA HIS A 103 11.03 -14.98 -9.37
C HIS A 103 11.61 -14.26 -10.59
N ALA A 104 12.15 -13.05 -10.41
CA ALA A 104 12.81 -12.29 -11.47
C ALA A 104 14.01 -13.06 -12.08
N ALA A 105 14.84 -13.67 -11.24
CA ALA A 105 15.97 -14.48 -11.67
C ALA A 105 15.52 -15.72 -12.48
N ALA A 106 14.45 -16.40 -12.05
CA ALA A 106 13.87 -17.53 -12.78
C ALA A 106 13.35 -17.15 -14.17
N HIS A 107 12.97 -15.88 -14.39
CA HIS A 107 12.58 -15.32 -15.68
C HIS A 107 13.77 -14.69 -16.45
N GLY A 108 15.00 -14.89 -15.99
CA GLY A 108 16.19 -14.30 -16.60
C GLY A 108 16.18 -12.78 -16.61
N TYR A 109 15.55 -12.16 -15.61
CA TYR A 109 15.35 -10.71 -15.48
C TYR A 109 14.59 -10.10 -16.67
N ARG A 110 13.67 -10.85 -17.25
CA ARG A 110 12.76 -10.37 -18.29
C ARG A 110 11.35 -10.37 -17.76
N CYS A 111 10.78 -9.18 -17.60
CA CYS A 111 9.40 -9.05 -17.17
C CYS A 111 8.47 -9.56 -18.28
N PRO A 112 7.53 -10.47 -17.99
CA PRO A 112 6.57 -10.95 -18.98
C PRO A 112 5.58 -9.84 -19.33
N GLU A 113 5.00 -9.93 -20.53
CA GLU A 113 3.86 -9.09 -20.90
C GLU A 113 2.63 -9.51 -20.08
N VAL A 114 1.97 -8.52 -19.49
CA VAL A 114 0.80 -8.72 -18.63
C VAL A 114 -0.46 -8.31 -19.38
N GLY A 115 -1.36 -9.27 -19.61
CA GLY A 115 -2.68 -9.01 -20.22
C GLY A 115 -3.63 -8.31 -19.25
N ASP A 116 -4.75 -7.76 -19.79
CA ASP A 116 -5.74 -7.03 -18.99
C ASP A 116 -6.34 -7.89 -17.87
N ALA A 117 -6.67 -9.16 -18.16
CA ALA A 117 -7.23 -10.07 -17.16
C ALA A 117 -6.29 -10.33 -15.99
N ASP A 118 -4.97 -10.41 -16.24
CA ASP A 118 -3.96 -10.59 -15.20
C ASP A 118 -3.75 -9.30 -14.39
N ALA A 119 -3.77 -8.15 -15.06
CA ALA A 119 -3.70 -6.84 -14.41
C ALA A 119 -4.92 -6.61 -13.50
N ASP A 120 -6.12 -6.91 -13.96
CA ASP A 120 -7.35 -6.82 -13.17
C ASP A 120 -7.33 -7.78 -11.97
N ARG A 121 -6.77 -8.98 -12.15
CA ARG A 121 -6.60 -9.93 -11.05
C ARG A 121 -5.61 -9.40 -10.01
N ALA A 122 -4.50 -8.84 -10.45
CA ALA A 122 -3.50 -8.22 -9.58
C ALA A 122 -4.09 -7.04 -8.80
N LEU A 123 -4.87 -6.18 -9.46
CA LEU A 123 -5.55 -5.06 -8.82
C LEU A 123 -6.57 -5.52 -7.77
N ARG A 124 -7.37 -6.56 -8.09
CA ARG A 124 -8.29 -7.15 -7.11
C ARG A 124 -7.59 -7.78 -5.90
N ALA A 125 -6.41 -8.35 -6.09
CA ALA A 125 -5.62 -8.92 -4.99
C ALA A 125 -5.13 -7.87 -4.00
N LEU A 126 -4.99 -6.61 -4.42
CA LEU A 126 -4.70 -5.50 -3.53
C LEU A 126 -5.88 -5.15 -2.60
N GLY A 127 -7.13 -5.46 -2.99
CA GLY A 127 -8.34 -5.14 -2.22
C GLY A 127 -8.72 -3.65 -2.26
N PRO A 128 -9.91 -3.27 -1.78
CA PRO A 128 -10.40 -1.89 -1.84
C PRO A 128 -9.68 -0.90 -0.92
N SER A 129 -8.85 -1.38 0.01
CA SER A 129 -8.07 -0.56 0.95
C SER A 129 -6.57 -0.56 0.67
N SER A 130 -6.12 -1.04 -0.48
CA SER A 130 -4.72 -1.37 -0.73
C SER A 130 -3.94 -0.36 -1.54
N VAL A 131 -4.48 0.83 -1.68
CA VAL A 131 -3.74 1.97 -2.17
C VAL A 131 -3.70 2.97 -1.02
N PRO A 132 -2.75 3.01 -0.26
CA PRO A 132 -1.31 3.09 -0.08
C PRO A 132 -0.74 2.07 0.92
N LEU A 133 -1.05 0.81 0.79
CA LEU A 133 -0.95 -0.19 1.84
C LEU A 133 0.29 -1.03 1.83
N LEU A 134 1.38 -0.52 1.34
CA LEU A 134 2.68 -1.14 1.61
C LEU A 134 3.24 -0.72 2.97
N THR A 135 2.40 -0.13 3.79
CA THR A 135 2.74 0.30 5.16
C THR A 135 1.68 -0.12 6.18
N ILE A 136 0.91 -1.19 5.97
CA ILE A 136 0.10 -1.71 7.07
C ILE A 136 0.70 -2.99 7.60
N VAL A 137 1.38 -2.82 8.71
CA VAL A 137 1.45 -3.81 9.76
C VAL A 137 0.14 -3.71 10.53
N PRO A 138 -0.55 -4.81 10.85
CA PRO A 138 -1.59 -4.76 11.85
C PRO A 138 -0.93 -4.35 13.15
N GLY A 139 -1.00 -3.06 13.47
CA GLY A 139 -0.65 -2.54 14.78
C GLY A 139 -1.62 -3.16 15.78
N ASP A 140 -1.05 -3.82 16.77
CA ASP A 140 -1.72 -4.11 18.02
C ASP A 140 -2.44 -2.82 18.46
N ALA A 141 -3.77 -2.90 18.59
CA ALA A 141 -4.60 -1.82 19.04
C ALA A 141 -4.33 -1.56 20.53
N GLY A 142 -3.29 -0.77 20.77
CA GLY A 142 -2.90 -0.32 22.09
C GLY A 142 -2.94 1.19 22.20
N ALA A 143 -4.01 1.69 22.80
CA ALA A 143 -4.19 2.99 23.43
C ALA A 143 -4.27 4.22 22.50
N GLY A 144 -5.49 4.71 22.27
CA GLY A 144 -5.77 6.12 22.01
C GLY A 144 -6.34 6.50 20.65
N ALA A 145 -6.85 5.58 19.87
CA ALA A 145 -7.72 5.95 18.75
C ALA A 145 -9.09 6.40 19.33
N PRO A 146 -9.64 7.55 18.90
CA PRO A 146 -11.00 7.90 19.26
C PRO A 146 -11.95 6.81 18.75
N GLU A 147 -12.80 6.32 19.65
CA GLU A 147 -13.78 5.29 19.31
C GLU A 147 -14.70 5.79 18.20
N PRO A 148 -15.06 4.94 17.22
CA PRO A 148 -16.01 5.30 16.18
C PRO A 148 -17.35 5.67 16.82
N VAL A 149 -17.90 6.81 16.42
CA VAL A 149 -19.23 7.22 16.87
C VAL A 149 -20.26 6.34 16.17
N VAL A 150 -20.89 5.48 16.94
CA VAL A 150 -21.98 4.64 16.46
C VAL A 150 -23.28 5.42 16.57
N LEU A 151 -23.90 5.71 15.44
CA LEU A 151 -25.24 6.28 15.38
C LEU A 151 -26.26 5.15 15.22
N GLU A 152 -27.04 4.90 16.25
CA GLU A 152 -28.15 3.99 16.16
C GLU A 152 -29.36 4.69 15.50
N THR A 153 -29.84 4.11 14.41
CA THR A 153 -31.05 4.57 13.74
C THR A 153 -32.06 3.41 13.73
N SER A 154 -33.33 3.72 13.59
CA SER A 154 -34.39 2.71 13.48
C SER A 154 -34.24 1.76 12.27
N ALA A 155 -33.28 2.03 11.38
CA ALA A 155 -32.95 1.21 10.21
C ALA A 155 -31.63 0.43 10.32
N GLY A 156 -30.89 0.56 11.47
CA GLY A 156 -29.59 -0.11 11.70
C GLY A 156 -28.52 0.83 12.24
N SER A 157 -27.41 0.24 12.68
CA SER A 157 -26.25 0.99 13.21
C SER A 157 -25.34 1.43 12.07
N LEU A 158 -25.02 2.72 12.01
CA LEU A 158 -24.05 3.30 11.09
C LEU A 158 -22.76 3.65 11.85
N SER A 159 -21.64 3.10 11.43
CA SER A 159 -20.33 3.43 12.01
C SER A 159 -19.70 4.55 11.19
N VAL A 160 -19.35 5.65 11.85
CA VAL A 160 -18.78 6.84 11.19
C VAL A 160 -17.34 7.00 11.64
N SER A 161 -16.43 7.19 10.66
CA SER A 161 -15.02 7.40 10.91
C SER A 161 -14.74 8.73 11.63
N PRO A 162 -13.75 8.79 12.53
CA PRO A 162 -13.43 9.99 13.32
C PRO A 162 -12.75 11.11 12.52
N ASP A 163 -12.39 10.91 11.26
CA ASP A 163 -11.68 11.87 10.42
C ASP A 163 -12.63 12.69 9.52
N LEU A 164 -13.74 13.17 10.06
CA LEU A 164 -14.66 14.02 9.32
C LEU A 164 -14.15 15.46 9.26
N THR A 165 -14.21 16.01 8.06
CA THR A 165 -13.99 17.45 7.87
C THR A 165 -15.10 18.28 8.56
N PRO A 166 -14.84 19.56 8.90
CA PRO A 166 -15.87 20.42 9.50
C PRO A 166 -17.17 20.54 8.68
N GLU A 167 -17.09 20.42 7.36
CA GLU A 167 -18.24 20.44 6.45
C GLU A 167 -19.07 19.15 6.53
N GLU A 168 -18.41 18.00 6.62
CA GLU A 168 -19.07 16.71 6.80
C GLU A 168 -19.72 16.57 8.16
N PHE A 169 -19.11 17.19 9.20
CA PHE A 169 -19.72 17.27 10.54
C PHE A 169 -21.00 18.10 10.53
N ALA A 170 -21.05 19.20 9.78
CA ALA A 170 -22.23 20.03 9.64
C ALA A 170 -23.38 19.29 8.96
N ILE A 171 -23.10 18.50 7.93
CA ILE A 171 -24.09 17.69 7.21
C ILE A 171 -24.66 16.60 8.13
N LEU A 172 -23.82 15.94 8.93
CA LEU A 172 -24.27 14.93 9.89
C LEU A 172 -25.15 15.51 11.01
N ASP A 173 -24.84 16.73 11.48
CA ASP A 173 -25.62 17.40 12.51
C ASP A 173 -27.00 17.83 11.97
N GLU A 174 -27.07 18.21 10.70
CA GLU A 174 -28.31 18.54 10.02
C GLU A 174 -29.19 17.29 9.78
N MET A 175 -28.58 16.18 9.38
CA MET A 175 -29.25 14.89 9.25
C MET A 175 -29.78 14.39 10.60
N ARG A 176 -29.03 14.58 11.68
CA ARG A 176 -29.41 14.23 13.04
C ARG A 176 -30.63 15.03 13.52
N ARG A 177 -30.70 16.32 13.19
CA ARG A 177 -31.86 17.16 13.51
C ARG A 177 -33.11 16.73 12.73
N ALA A 178 -32.94 16.43 11.43
CA ALA A 178 -34.05 15.98 10.59
C ALA A 178 -34.66 14.64 11.05
N VAL A 179 -33.83 13.71 11.54
CA VAL A 179 -34.31 12.44 12.12
C VAL A 179 -35.02 12.66 13.45
N ALA A 180 -34.48 13.53 14.31
CA ALA A 180 -35.09 13.83 15.61
C ALA A 180 -36.43 14.60 15.51
N GLU A 181 -36.64 15.38 14.45
CA GLU A 181 -37.94 16.03 14.16
C GLU A 181 -38.97 15.01 13.67
N ARG A 182 -38.54 14.03 12.88
CA ARG A 182 -39.40 13.01 12.33
C ARG A 182 -39.93 12.04 13.38
N ASP A 183 -39.15 11.74 14.43
CA ASP A 183 -39.54 10.90 15.56
C ASP A 183 -40.44 11.62 16.58
N ARG A 184 -40.57 12.95 16.48
CA ARG A 184 -41.50 13.74 17.34
C ARG A 184 -42.92 13.82 16.78
N ASP A 185 -43.09 13.60 15.47
CA ASP A 185 -44.39 13.69 14.77
C ASP A 185 -45.01 12.35 14.49
N ALA A 186 -44.44 11.24 15.03
CA ALA A 186 -44.95 9.86 14.94
C ALA A 186 -45.43 9.37 16.31
#